data_70e802c2271041bd4ca00a06d9e1d32b
#
_entry.id   70e802c2271041bd4ca00a06d9e1d32b
#
_cell.length_a   1.000
_cell.length_b   1.000
_cell.length_c   1.000
_cell.angle_alpha   90.00
_cell.angle_beta   90.00
_cell.angle_gamma   90.00
#
_symmetry.space_group_name_H-M   'P 1'
#
loop_
_entity.id
_entity.type
_entity.pdbx_description
1 polymer ?
#
loop_
_entity_poly.entity_id
_entity_poly.type
_entity_poly.pdbx_seq_one_letter_code
_entity_poly.pdbx_strand_id
1 'polypeptide(L)'
;SQTWYTLRMNFYTNVLQYGNSILVREVKDGERTTRRVKYEPTLFDLVKTREETGYKTLDGKSVTPHKFDSIKKAKAWVASRENQDIIYGNTQYPYCWIADEYPDRVDWDLSQMLMVTIDIEVECENGFPKPEDAAEPMLSITVKNHQTKRIVVWGIGEFVTDRDDVTYVQCESEVHLLKEFLIFWERHTPDIVTGWNTEFFDIPYLVNRIRNVFDEEEVKRLSPWKNVFSREVYQMGRTHQIYTLDGIAALDYFDLYRKFTYTNQ
;
A
#
# COMPACT_ATOMS: atom_id res chain seq x y z
N SER A 1 -12.57 31.52 -26.93
CA SER A 1 -11.63 30.95 -25.96
C SER A 1 -12.42 30.01 -25.05
N GLN A 2 -12.37 28.69 -25.34
CA GLN A 2 -12.91 27.67 -24.45
C GLN A 2 -11.89 27.48 -23.31
N THR A 3 -12.21 28.03 -22.15
CA THR A 3 -11.47 27.74 -20.92
C THR A 3 -11.88 26.34 -20.49
N TRP A 4 -11.00 25.36 -20.72
CA TRP A 4 -11.15 24.02 -20.18
C TRP A 4 -10.94 24.12 -18.67
N TYR A 5 -12.02 24.13 -17.91
CA TYR A 5 -11.96 23.83 -16.50
C TYR A 5 -11.56 22.37 -16.38
N THR A 6 -10.27 22.11 -16.17
CA THR A 6 -9.81 20.82 -15.72
C THR A 6 -10.44 20.63 -14.34
N LEU A 7 -11.47 19.80 -14.25
CA LEU A 7 -12.03 19.36 -12.98
C LEU A 7 -10.85 18.71 -12.22
N ARG A 8 -10.31 19.41 -11.23
CA ARG A 8 -9.29 18.87 -10.36
C ARG A 8 -9.94 17.81 -9.52
N MET A 9 -9.68 16.55 -9.83
CA MET A 9 -10.26 15.43 -9.10
C MET A 9 -9.49 15.23 -7.79
N ASN A 10 -10.24 15.03 -6.71
CA ASN A 10 -9.69 14.70 -5.41
C ASN A 10 -9.95 13.23 -5.14
N PHE A 11 -8.91 12.48 -4.84
CA PHE A 11 -9.01 11.05 -4.56
C PHE A 11 -7.91 10.59 -3.61
N TYR A 12 -8.18 9.54 -2.84
CA TYR A 12 -7.17 8.88 -2.02
C TYR A 12 -6.43 7.81 -2.83
N THR A 13 -5.17 7.57 -2.50
CA THR A 13 -4.37 6.48 -3.05
C THR A 13 -4.11 5.40 -2.01
N ASN A 14 -4.10 5.76 -0.73
CA ASN A 14 -4.02 4.79 0.36
C ASN A 14 -4.61 5.37 1.65
N VAL A 15 -5.34 4.53 2.39
CA VAL A 15 -5.94 4.88 3.67
C VAL A 15 -5.76 3.71 4.62
N LEU A 16 -5.17 3.93 5.78
CA LEU A 16 -5.06 2.89 6.79
C LEU A 16 -5.22 3.45 8.21
N GLN A 17 -5.56 2.58 9.15
CA GLN A 17 -5.63 2.94 10.56
C GLN A 17 -4.29 2.76 11.24
N TYR A 18 -3.86 3.77 12.00
CA TYR A 18 -2.73 3.71 12.89
C TYR A 18 -3.11 4.23 14.29
N GLY A 19 -3.32 3.32 15.22
CA GLY A 19 -3.82 3.66 16.55
C GLY A 19 -5.20 4.35 16.51
N ASN A 20 -5.28 5.59 17.00
CA ASN A 20 -6.48 6.42 16.99
C ASN A 20 -6.58 7.34 15.75
N SER A 21 -5.67 7.18 14.81
CA SER A 21 -5.61 8.04 13.62
C SER A 21 -5.82 7.23 12.36
N ILE A 22 -6.24 7.94 11.33
CA ILE A 22 -6.23 7.48 9.95
C ILE A 22 -5.05 8.12 9.24
N LEU A 23 -4.22 7.32 8.61
CA LEU A 23 -3.13 7.76 7.74
C LEU A 23 -3.67 7.76 6.30
N VAL A 24 -3.47 8.87 5.60
CA VAL A 24 -4.05 9.11 4.29
C VAL A 24 -2.97 9.56 3.32
N ARG A 25 -2.90 8.91 2.17
CA ARG A 25 -2.24 9.41 0.98
C ARG A 25 -3.31 9.74 -0.05
N GLU A 26 -3.25 10.94 -0.60
CA GLU A 26 -4.28 11.45 -1.50
C GLU A 26 -3.71 12.44 -2.51
N VAL A 27 -4.47 12.67 -3.57
CA VAL A 27 -4.25 13.77 -4.51
C VAL A 27 -5.39 14.76 -4.31
N LYS A 28 -5.06 15.99 -3.93
CA LYS A 28 -6.00 17.11 -3.80
C LYS A 28 -5.54 18.26 -4.68
N ASP A 29 -6.44 18.74 -5.53
CA ASP A 29 -6.16 19.86 -6.46
C ASP A 29 -4.92 19.65 -7.34
N GLY A 30 -4.60 18.39 -7.65
CA GLY A 30 -3.43 18.00 -8.42
C GLY A 30 -2.13 17.88 -7.60
N GLU A 31 -2.20 18.11 -6.29
CA GLU A 31 -1.06 17.97 -5.39
C GLU A 31 -1.15 16.68 -4.57
N ARG A 32 -0.02 15.99 -4.44
CA ARG A 32 0.10 14.81 -3.59
C ARG A 32 0.30 15.21 -2.15
N THR A 33 -0.53 14.69 -1.27
CA THR A 33 -0.44 14.93 0.16
C THR A 33 -0.42 13.64 0.95
N THR A 34 0.24 13.68 2.10
CA THR A 34 0.24 12.62 3.10
C THR A 34 -0.10 13.26 4.43
N ARG A 35 -1.15 12.81 5.08
CA ARG A 35 -1.60 13.38 6.34
C ARG A 35 -2.04 12.33 7.35
N ARG A 36 -2.01 12.69 8.60
CA ARG A 36 -2.54 11.94 9.72
C ARG A 36 -3.75 12.66 10.28
N VAL A 37 -4.88 11.97 10.33
CA VAL A 37 -6.16 12.53 10.76
C VAL A 37 -6.63 11.83 12.02
N LYS A 38 -7.01 12.59 13.04
CA LYS A 38 -7.78 12.04 14.17
C LYS A 38 -9.18 11.67 13.67
N TYR A 39 -9.65 10.47 13.98
CA TYR A 39 -10.95 10.01 13.56
C TYR A 39 -11.88 9.78 14.75
N GLU A 40 -13.10 10.26 14.62
CA GLU A 40 -14.16 10.20 15.62
C GLU A 40 -15.33 9.36 15.07
N PRO A 41 -15.29 8.03 15.21
CA PRO A 41 -16.27 7.15 14.60
C PRO A 41 -17.66 7.24 15.26
N THR A 42 -18.68 6.94 14.48
CA THR A 42 -20.05 6.74 14.96
C THR A 42 -20.43 5.28 14.74
N LEU A 43 -20.89 4.63 15.78
CA LEU A 43 -21.51 3.30 15.75
C LEU A 43 -22.94 3.39 16.23
N PHE A 44 -23.71 2.35 16.03
CA PHE A 44 -25.13 2.36 16.33
C PHE A 44 -25.53 1.09 17.08
N ASP A 45 -26.58 1.17 17.90
CA ASP A 45 -27.27 -0.02 18.44
C ASP A 45 -28.78 0.09 18.25
N LEU A 46 -29.48 -1.02 18.38
CA LEU A 46 -30.93 -1.04 18.24
C LEU A 46 -31.59 -0.18 19.33
N VAL A 47 -32.55 0.61 18.91
CA VAL A 47 -33.39 1.38 19.84
C VAL A 47 -34.23 0.44 20.69
N LYS A 48 -34.13 0.56 22.01
CA LYS A 48 -34.92 -0.23 22.96
C LYS A 48 -36.33 0.29 23.15
N THR A 49 -36.62 1.48 22.62
CA THR A 49 -37.91 2.17 22.72
C THR A 49 -38.45 2.51 21.32
N ARG A 50 -39.71 2.92 21.21
CA ARG A 50 -40.35 3.31 19.93
C ARG A 50 -39.92 4.71 19.41
N GLU A 51 -38.84 5.27 19.90
CA GLU A 51 -38.34 6.56 19.47
C GLU A 51 -37.73 6.49 18.06
N GLU A 52 -38.14 7.41 17.19
CA GLU A 52 -37.53 7.56 15.87
C GLU A 52 -36.27 8.43 16.00
N THR A 53 -35.13 7.87 15.74
CA THR A 53 -33.81 8.56 15.81
C THR A 53 -33.37 9.15 14.48
N GLY A 54 -34.15 8.95 13.41
CA GLY A 54 -33.75 9.31 12.04
C GLY A 54 -32.74 8.33 11.37
N TYR A 55 -32.18 7.40 12.13
CA TYR A 55 -31.26 6.37 11.62
C TYR A 55 -31.94 5.01 11.62
N LYS A 56 -31.72 4.27 10.52
CA LYS A 56 -32.31 2.93 10.34
C LYS A 56 -31.29 1.95 9.80
N THR A 57 -31.46 0.68 10.17
CA THR A 57 -30.74 -0.43 9.52
C THR A 57 -31.26 -0.63 8.11
N LEU A 58 -30.57 -1.47 7.31
CA LEU A 58 -31.00 -1.80 5.95
C LEU A 58 -32.36 -2.52 5.92
N ASP A 59 -32.72 -3.23 6.99
CA ASP A 59 -34.02 -3.88 7.16
C ASP A 59 -35.07 -2.99 7.85
N GLY A 60 -34.79 -1.69 8.01
CA GLY A 60 -35.73 -0.65 8.45
C GLY A 60 -35.89 -0.48 9.96
N LYS A 61 -35.10 -1.19 10.79
CA LYS A 61 -35.15 -1.02 12.25
C LYS A 61 -34.49 0.28 12.68
N SER A 62 -35.06 0.98 13.64
CA SER A 62 -34.48 2.20 14.20
C SER A 62 -33.26 1.90 15.05
N VAL A 63 -32.22 2.71 14.91
CA VAL A 63 -30.95 2.60 15.65
C VAL A 63 -30.56 3.91 16.29
N THR A 64 -29.87 3.86 17.43
CA THR A 64 -29.35 5.01 18.15
C THR A 64 -27.89 5.23 17.77
N PRO A 65 -27.48 6.43 17.32
CA PRO A 65 -26.09 6.75 17.06
C PRO A 65 -25.31 7.00 18.34
N HIS A 66 -24.09 6.46 18.40
CA HIS A 66 -23.09 6.69 19.44
C HIS A 66 -21.83 7.25 18.80
N LYS A 67 -21.58 8.54 19.00
CA LYS A 67 -20.38 9.20 18.53
C LYS A 67 -19.26 9.06 19.57
N PHE A 68 -18.08 8.63 19.12
CA PHE A 68 -16.90 8.45 19.96
C PHE A 68 -15.83 9.46 19.57
N ASP A 69 -15.15 10.01 20.55
CA ASP A 69 -14.05 10.96 20.38
C ASP A 69 -12.72 10.30 19.97
N SER A 70 -12.70 8.96 19.89
CA SER A 70 -11.57 8.19 19.39
C SER A 70 -11.93 6.77 18.98
N ILE A 71 -11.13 6.19 18.09
CA ILE A 71 -11.24 4.78 17.67
C ILE A 71 -11.09 3.84 18.89
N LYS A 72 -10.17 4.17 19.83
CA LYS A 72 -9.97 3.38 21.05
C LYS A 72 -11.25 3.27 21.88
N LYS A 73 -11.98 4.37 22.04
CA LYS A 73 -13.25 4.36 22.80
C LYS A 73 -14.33 3.59 22.07
N ALA A 74 -14.44 3.72 20.74
CA ALA A 74 -15.37 2.93 19.95
C ALA A 74 -15.08 1.42 20.08
N LYS A 75 -13.81 1.01 19.96
CA LYS A 75 -13.39 -0.39 20.15
C LYS A 75 -13.72 -0.91 21.56
N ALA A 76 -13.47 -0.10 22.58
CA ALA A 76 -13.78 -0.47 23.97
C ALA A 76 -15.30 -0.63 24.16
N TRP A 77 -16.12 0.25 23.56
CA TRP A 77 -17.57 0.15 23.60
C TRP A 77 -18.06 -1.13 22.91
N VAL A 78 -17.53 -1.49 21.73
CA VAL A 78 -17.86 -2.76 21.06
C VAL A 78 -17.48 -3.95 21.94
N ALA A 79 -16.28 -3.95 22.49
CA ALA A 79 -15.79 -5.06 23.34
C ALA A 79 -16.57 -5.20 24.65
N SER A 80 -17.20 -4.15 25.17
CA SER A 80 -18.01 -4.18 26.39
C SER A 80 -19.41 -4.76 26.18
N ARG A 81 -19.82 -5.03 24.93
CA ARG A 81 -21.16 -5.56 24.63
C ARG A 81 -21.15 -7.08 24.67
N GLU A 82 -22.05 -7.68 25.47
CA GLU A 82 -22.24 -9.14 25.54
C GLU A 82 -22.73 -9.70 24.19
N ASN A 83 -23.65 -8.97 23.53
CA ASN A 83 -24.12 -9.32 22.21
C ASN A 83 -23.68 -8.27 21.19
N GLN A 84 -22.76 -8.63 20.31
CA GLN A 84 -22.24 -7.75 19.26
C GLN A 84 -23.14 -7.72 18.01
N ASP A 85 -24.08 -8.68 17.87
CA ASP A 85 -25.03 -8.73 16.73
C ASP A 85 -26.02 -7.58 16.70
N ILE A 86 -26.16 -6.85 17.81
CA ILE A 86 -26.99 -5.65 17.90
C ILE A 86 -26.24 -4.35 17.61
N ILE A 87 -24.94 -4.44 17.31
CA ILE A 87 -24.12 -3.29 16.94
C ILE A 87 -24.17 -3.14 15.43
N TYR A 88 -24.46 -1.94 14.99
CA TYR A 88 -24.52 -1.55 13.58
C TYR A 88 -23.49 -0.46 13.29
N GLY A 89 -23.16 -0.30 12.02
CA GLY A 89 -22.06 0.52 11.54
C GLY A 89 -20.87 -0.33 11.16
N ASN A 90 -19.83 0.33 10.67
CA ASN A 90 -18.64 -0.35 10.20
C ASN A 90 -17.50 -0.15 11.21
N THR A 91 -16.88 -1.24 11.66
CA THR A 91 -15.71 -1.24 12.56
C THR A 91 -14.38 -1.22 11.79
N GLN A 92 -14.44 -1.26 10.48
CA GLN A 92 -13.30 -1.01 9.58
C GLN A 92 -13.15 0.52 9.39
N TYR A 93 -12.56 1.18 10.34
CA TYR A 93 -12.52 2.64 10.42
C TYR A 93 -11.90 3.37 9.21
N PRO A 94 -10.93 2.81 8.46
CA PRO A 94 -10.52 3.40 7.19
C PRO A 94 -11.66 3.58 6.20
N TYR A 95 -12.55 2.59 6.07
CA TYR A 95 -13.71 2.70 5.18
C TYR A 95 -14.74 3.70 5.67
N CYS A 96 -14.92 3.81 7.00
CA CYS A 96 -15.79 4.83 7.58
C CYS A 96 -15.27 6.22 7.25
N TRP A 97 -13.98 6.45 7.44
CA TRP A 97 -13.35 7.73 7.11
C TRP A 97 -13.47 8.04 5.61
N ILE A 98 -13.26 7.05 4.74
CA ILE A 98 -13.43 7.22 3.29
C ILE A 98 -14.88 7.64 2.96
N ALA A 99 -15.88 6.98 3.57
CA ALA A 99 -17.28 7.31 3.34
C ALA A 99 -17.65 8.71 3.84
N ASP A 100 -17.05 9.16 4.94
CA ASP A 100 -17.29 10.50 5.49
C ASP A 100 -16.61 11.60 4.66
N GLU A 101 -15.36 11.37 4.21
CA GLU A 101 -14.58 12.36 3.44
C GLU A 101 -15.00 12.42 1.97
N TYR A 102 -15.43 11.28 1.42
CA TYR A 102 -15.85 11.11 0.03
C TYR A 102 -17.28 10.53 -0.02
N PRO A 103 -18.31 11.31 0.38
CA PRO A 103 -19.68 10.81 0.50
C PRO A 103 -20.32 10.44 -0.85
N ASP A 104 -19.80 11.01 -1.93
CA ASP A 104 -20.22 10.75 -3.29
C ASP A 104 -19.27 9.76 -3.98
N ARG A 105 -19.31 9.72 -5.29
CA ARG A 105 -18.40 8.94 -6.10
C ARG A 105 -16.97 9.49 -6.03
N VAL A 106 -15.99 8.61 -5.88
CA VAL A 106 -14.57 8.94 -6.07
C VAL A 106 -14.18 8.66 -7.51
N ASP A 107 -13.72 9.68 -8.22
CA ASP A 107 -13.19 9.55 -9.58
C ASP A 107 -11.67 9.64 -9.53
N TRP A 108 -11.01 8.48 -9.71
CA TRP A 108 -9.56 8.40 -9.75
C TRP A 108 -9.03 8.84 -11.10
N ASP A 109 -8.04 9.70 -11.08
CA ASP A 109 -7.25 10.05 -12.25
C ASP A 109 -5.97 9.19 -12.30
N LEU A 110 -6.01 8.17 -13.14
CA LEU A 110 -4.87 7.24 -13.30
C LEU A 110 -3.60 7.94 -13.80
N SER A 111 -3.71 9.08 -14.48
CA SER A 111 -2.55 9.84 -14.92
C SER A 111 -1.78 10.49 -13.78
N GLN A 112 -2.44 10.67 -12.63
CA GLN A 112 -1.85 11.21 -11.41
C GLN A 112 -1.46 10.12 -10.40
N MET A 113 -1.77 8.85 -10.65
CA MET A 113 -1.33 7.75 -9.81
C MET A 113 0.08 7.31 -10.19
N LEU A 114 0.98 7.28 -9.23
CA LEU A 114 2.34 6.79 -9.45
C LEU A 114 2.37 5.26 -9.31
N MET A 115 2.33 4.57 -10.44
CA MET A 115 2.48 3.13 -10.51
C MET A 115 3.87 2.79 -11.07
N VAL A 116 4.56 1.89 -10.39
CA VAL A 116 5.87 1.39 -10.81
C VAL A 116 5.91 -0.12 -10.87
N THR A 117 6.65 -0.66 -11.85
CA THR A 117 7.14 -2.03 -11.82
C THR A 117 8.51 -2.05 -11.17
N ILE A 118 8.73 -2.98 -10.25
CA ILE A 118 10.05 -3.30 -9.70
C ILE A 118 10.48 -4.69 -10.15
N ASP A 119 11.79 -4.86 -10.37
CA ASP A 119 12.41 -6.12 -10.70
C ASP A 119 13.85 -6.10 -10.17
N ILE A 120 14.34 -7.23 -9.65
CA ILE A 120 15.68 -7.35 -9.07
C ILE A 120 16.46 -8.49 -9.70
N GLU A 121 17.78 -8.31 -9.81
CA GLU A 121 18.70 -9.39 -10.14
C GLU A 121 19.65 -9.63 -8.97
N VAL A 122 19.83 -10.89 -8.62
CA VAL A 122 20.69 -11.33 -7.53
C VAL A 122 21.70 -12.35 -8.00
N GLU A 123 22.84 -12.40 -7.32
CA GLU A 123 23.85 -13.41 -7.57
C GLU A 123 23.28 -14.82 -7.30
N CYS A 124 23.70 -15.81 -8.10
CA CYS A 124 23.15 -17.16 -8.07
C CYS A 124 24.25 -18.21 -8.17
N GLU A 125 25.33 -18.08 -7.38
CA GLU A 125 26.43 -19.05 -7.39
C GLU A 125 26.10 -20.35 -6.65
N ASN A 126 25.25 -20.28 -5.61
CA ASN A 126 24.96 -21.39 -4.69
C ASN A 126 23.55 -21.98 -4.86
N GLY A 127 22.98 -21.88 -6.06
CA GLY A 127 21.61 -22.31 -6.37
C GLY A 127 20.61 -21.15 -6.35
N PHE A 128 19.31 -21.46 -6.49
CA PHE A 128 18.29 -20.42 -6.59
C PHE A 128 18.19 -19.62 -5.27
N PRO A 129 18.31 -18.28 -5.32
CA PRO A 129 18.30 -17.44 -4.12
C PRO A 129 16.98 -17.55 -3.37
N LYS A 130 17.05 -17.62 -2.04
CA LYS A 130 15.88 -17.70 -1.17
C LYS A 130 15.59 -16.34 -0.56
N PRO A 131 14.39 -15.78 -0.77
CA PRO A 131 14.03 -14.49 -0.20
C PRO A 131 14.10 -14.44 1.33
N GLU A 132 13.82 -15.57 2.00
CA GLU A 132 13.85 -15.66 3.45
C GLU A 132 15.25 -15.44 4.03
N ASP A 133 16.27 -15.94 3.35
CA ASP A 133 17.66 -15.81 3.77
C ASP A 133 18.31 -14.53 3.20
N ALA A 134 17.94 -14.17 1.97
CA ALA A 134 18.51 -13.07 1.18
C ALA A 134 20.05 -13.01 1.30
N ALA A 135 20.69 -14.18 1.16
CA ALA A 135 22.11 -14.36 1.44
C ALA A 135 23.01 -13.77 0.35
N GLU A 136 22.57 -13.90 -0.91
CA GLU A 136 23.36 -13.49 -2.07
C GLU A 136 23.21 -12.00 -2.37
N PRO A 137 24.25 -11.31 -2.85
CA PRO A 137 24.19 -9.88 -3.13
C PRO A 137 23.27 -9.55 -4.29
N MET A 138 22.66 -8.37 -4.22
CA MET A 138 21.92 -7.79 -5.35
C MET A 138 22.90 -7.25 -6.39
N LEU A 139 22.65 -7.59 -7.64
CA LEU A 139 23.42 -7.11 -8.80
C LEU A 139 22.76 -5.90 -9.45
N SER A 140 21.43 -5.87 -9.49
CA SER A 140 20.69 -4.71 -9.98
C SER A 140 19.28 -4.62 -9.39
N ILE A 141 18.75 -3.39 -9.38
CA ILE A 141 17.36 -3.07 -9.13
C ILE A 141 16.86 -2.24 -10.30
N THR A 142 15.72 -2.60 -10.85
CA THR A 142 15.06 -1.89 -11.95
C THR A 142 13.72 -1.36 -11.48
N VAL A 143 13.44 -0.08 -11.75
CA VAL A 143 12.14 0.55 -11.51
C VAL A 143 11.65 1.20 -12.79
N LYS A 144 10.48 0.78 -13.27
CA LYS A 144 9.80 1.39 -14.43
C LYS A 144 8.59 2.18 -13.97
N ASN A 145 8.55 3.46 -14.31
CA ASN A 145 7.38 4.31 -14.09
C ASN A 145 6.37 4.13 -15.24
N HIS A 146 5.13 3.78 -14.92
CA HIS A 146 4.10 3.50 -15.92
C HIS A 146 3.52 4.75 -16.61
N GLN A 147 3.53 5.92 -15.94
CA GLN A 147 3.05 7.18 -16.50
C GLN A 147 4.06 7.75 -17.50
N THR A 148 5.31 7.89 -17.09
CA THR A 148 6.37 8.50 -17.91
C THR A 148 7.04 7.52 -18.87
N LYS A 149 6.85 6.19 -18.65
CA LYS A 149 7.54 5.10 -19.33
C LYS A 149 9.06 5.04 -19.07
N ARG A 150 9.58 5.91 -18.22
CA ARG A 150 11.00 5.94 -17.86
C ARG A 150 11.37 4.75 -17.00
N ILE A 151 12.57 4.24 -17.21
CA ILE A 151 13.17 3.14 -16.48
C ILE A 151 14.43 3.64 -15.80
N VAL A 152 14.59 3.36 -14.53
CA VAL A 152 15.82 3.58 -13.79
C VAL A 152 16.37 2.24 -13.36
N VAL A 153 17.64 2.01 -13.60
CA VAL A 153 18.36 0.80 -13.22
C VAL A 153 19.57 1.18 -12.37
N TRP A 154 19.62 0.69 -11.16
CA TRP A 154 20.84 0.70 -10.32
C TRP A 154 21.54 -0.63 -10.52
N GLY A 155 22.77 -0.62 -10.92
CA GLY A 155 23.49 -1.85 -11.21
C GLY A 155 24.97 -1.79 -10.89
N ILE A 156 25.56 -2.94 -10.64
CA ILE A 156 27.01 -3.11 -10.43
C ILE A 156 27.66 -3.42 -11.77
N GLY A 157 28.74 -2.70 -12.07
CA GLY A 157 29.46 -2.86 -13.35
C GLY A 157 29.00 -1.88 -14.42
N GLU A 158 29.64 -1.98 -15.57
CA GLU A 158 29.38 -1.10 -16.71
C GLU A 158 28.20 -1.61 -17.54
N PHE A 159 27.33 -0.70 -17.92
CA PHE A 159 26.23 -0.96 -18.83
C PHE A 159 26.05 0.21 -19.78
N VAL A 160 25.96 -0.08 -21.06
CA VAL A 160 25.75 0.91 -22.12
C VAL A 160 24.48 0.53 -22.88
N THR A 161 23.63 1.52 -23.12
CA THR A 161 22.39 1.36 -23.90
C THR A 161 22.19 2.58 -24.79
N ASP A 162 21.58 2.38 -25.95
CA ASP A 162 21.13 3.42 -26.87
C ASP A 162 19.68 3.87 -26.60
N ARG A 163 19.03 3.29 -25.60
CA ARG A 163 17.66 3.63 -25.21
C ARG A 163 17.64 4.94 -24.44
N ASP A 164 16.84 5.88 -24.89
CA ASP A 164 16.63 7.21 -24.29
C ASP A 164 15.66 7.19 -23.09
N ASP A 165 14.86 6.12 -22.95
CA ASP A 165 13.94 5.91 -21.83
C ASP A 165 14.58 5.25 -20.60
N VAL A 166 15.84 4.79 -20.69
CA VAL A 166 16.59 4.14 -19.63
C VAL A 166 17.63 5.07 -19.02
N THR A 167 17.63 5.19 -17.72
CA THR A 167 18.69 5.80 -16.92
C THR A 167 19.41 4.72 -16.14
N TYR A 168 20.69 4.49 -16.44
CA TYR A 168 21.52 3.56 -15.68
C TYR A 168 22.36 4.32 -14.65
N VAL A 169 22.27 3.89 -13.40
CA VAL A 169 23.07 4.39 -12.28
C VAL A 169 24.09 3.33 -11.93
N GLN A 170 25.32 3.55 -12.38
CA GLN A 170 26.41 2.65 -12.07
C GLN A 170 26.80 2.77 -10.59
N CYS A 171 26.81 1.64 -9.88
CA CYS A 171 27.14 1.55 -8.48
C CYS A 171 28.45 0.79 -8.28
N GLU A 172 29.28 1.28 -7.35
CA GLU A 172 30.60 0.68 -7.05
C GLU A 172 30.48 -0.59 -6.21
N SER A 173 29.35 -0.74 -5.50
CA SER A 173 29.07 -1.87 -4.60
C SER A 173 27.58 -2.01 -4.35
N GLU A 174 27.15 -3.14 -3.81
CA GLU A 174 25.79 -3.36 -3.37
C GLU A 174 25.34 -2.32 -2.32
N VAL A 175 26.18 -1.95 -1.40
CA VAL A 175 25.90 -0.91 -0.39
C VAL A 175 25.56 0.43 -1.05
N HIS A 176 26.32 0.80 -2.09
CA HIS A 176 26.06 1.98 -2.90
C HIS A 176 24.73 1.85 -3.66
N LEU A 177 24.49 0.72 -4.30
CA LEU A 177 23.27 0.40 -5.03
C LEU A 177 22.02 0.56 -4.16
N LEU A 178 22.01 -0.10 -3.00
CA LEU A 178 20.88 -0.05 -2.07
C LEU A 178 20.64 1.34 -1.50
N LYS A 179 21.69 2.12 -1.20
CA LYS A 179 21.57 3.51 -0.73
C LYS A 179 20.95 4.43 -1.79
N GLU A 180 21.45 4.38 -3.03
CA GLU A 180 20.93 5.18 -4.13
C GLU A 180 19.46 4.82 -4.44
N PHE A 181 19.15 3.53 -4.45
CA PHE A 181 17.77 3.06 -4.60
C PHE A 181 16.86 3.60 -3.49
N LEU A 182 17.24 3.50 -2.20
CA LEU A 182 16.43 3.97 -1.09
C LEU A 182 16.22 5.48 -1.12
N ILE A 183 17.23 6.27 -1.52
CA ILE A 183 17.10 7.73 -1.71
C ILE A 183 16.07 8.03 -2.81
N PHE A 184 16.16 7.33 -3.92
CA PHE A 184 15.19 7.48 -5.01
C PHE A 184 13.79 7.08 -4.59
N TRP A 185 13.65 5.92 -3.92
CA TRP A 185 12.37 5.38 -3.48
C TRP A 185 11.64 6.32 -2.51
N GLU A 186 12.33 6.91 -1.55
CA GLU A 186 11.74 7.88 -0.63
C GLU A 186 11.29 9.17 -1.34
N ARG A 187 12.03 9.64 -2.33
CA ARG A 187 11.68 10.84 -3.10
C ARG A 187 10.52 10.61 -4.06
N HIS A 188 10.40 9.42 -4.56
CA HIS A 188 9.44 9.02 -5.59
C HIS A 188 8.53 7.89 -5.13
N THR A 189 8.13 7.90 -3.86
CA THR A 189 7.33 6.84 -3.26
C THR A 189 6.09 6.53 -4.12
N PRO A 190 5.96 5.31 -4.67
CA PRO A 190 4.84 4.97 -5.52
C PRO A 190 3.53 4.84 -4.72
N ASP A 191 2.41 4.97 -5.41
CA ASP A 191 1.09 4.58 -4.88
C ASP A 191 0.88 3.08 -5.03
N ILE A 192 1.36 2.55 -6.16
CA ILE A 192 1.20 1.14 -6.53
C ILE A 192 2.57 0.60 -6.98
N VAL A 193 2.96 -0.52 -6.40
CA VAL A 193 4.07 -1.34 -6.87
C VAL A 193 3.52 -2.61 -7.52
N THR A 194 4.04 -2.94 -8.68
CA THR A 194 3.68 -4.15 -9.43
C THR A 194 4.94 -4.85 -9.95
N GLY A 195 4.76 -6.04 -10.50
CA GLY A 195 5.78 -6.85 -11.13
C GLY A 195 5.29 -8.28 -11.29
N TRP A 196 6.17 -9.18 -11.69
CA TRP A 196 5.89 -10.59 -11.83
C TRP A 196 6.41 -11.36 -10.64
N ASN A 197 5.53 -11.93 -9.82
CA ASN A 197 5.88 -12.67 -8.60
C ASN A 197 6.61 -11.82 -7.54
N THR A 198 6.42 -10.50 -7.60
CA THR A 198 7.08 -9.53 -6.72
C THR A 198 6.70 -9.70 -5.25
N GLU A 199 5.48 -10.14 -4.97
CA GLU A 199 5.00 -10.38 -3.60
C GLU A 199 5.77 -11.52 -2.91
N PHE A 200 6.20 -12.54 -3.68
CA PHE A 200 6.85 -13.72 -3.14
C PHE A 200 8.36 -13.75 -3.35
N PHE A 201 8.91 -12.89 -4.22
CA PHE A 201 10.34 -12.87 -4.49
C PHE A 201 10.96 -11.48 -4.31
N ASP A 202 10.67 -10.52 -5.19
CA ASP A 202 11.41 -9.25 -5.23
C ASP A 202 11.29 -8.44 -3.95
N ILE A 203 10.07 -8.22 -3.46
CA ILE A 203 9.85 -7.43 -2.25
C ILE A 203 10.41 -8.14 -1.01
N PRO A 204 10.14 -9.44 -0.75
CA PRO A 204 10.76 -10.13 0.37
C PRO A 204 12.29 -10.17 0.30
N TYR A 205 12.86 -10.39 -0.88
CA TYR A 205 14.31 -10.38 -1.05
C TYR A 205 14.90 -9.01 -0.73
N LEU A 206 14.33 -7.95 -1.31
CA LEU A 206 14.76 -6.57 -1.09
C LEU A 206 14.69 -6.19 0.39
N VAL A 207 13.58 -6.47 1.06
CA VAL A 207 13.39 -6.18 2.49
C VAL A 207 14.44 -6.90 3.33
N ASN A 208 14.59 -8.21 3.14
CA ASN A 208 15.52 -9.02 3.92
C ASN A 208 16.99 -8.67 3.59
N ARG A 209 17.30 -8.34 2.32
CA ARG A 209 18.65 -7.93 1.94
C ARG A 209 19.04 -6.59 2.52
N ILE A 210 18.14 -5.59 2.51
CA ILE A 210 18.37 -4.30 3.18
C ILE A 210 18.63 -4.52 4.68
N ARG A 211 17.83 -5.38 5.32
CA ARG A 211 18.02 -5.73 6.74
C ARG A 211 19.39 -6.37 7.00
N ASN A 212 19.81 -7.28 6.14
CA ASN A 212 21.09 -8.00 6.29
C ASN A 212 22.30 -7.08 6.03
N VAL A 213 22.21 -6.17 5.06
CA VAL A 213 23.31 -5.27 4.68
C VAL A 213 23.41 -4.07 5.61
N PHE A 214 22.27 -3.58 6.10
CA PHE A 214 22.18 -2.44 6.99
C PHE A 214 21.52 -2.85 8.31
N ASP A 215 20.24 -2.48 8.47
CA ASP A 215 19.45 -2.76 9.67
C ASP A 215 17.95 -2.58 9.40
N GLU A 216 17.13 -2.71 10.46
CA GLU A 216 15.68 -2.55 10.39
C GLU A 216 15.24 -1.09 10.15
N GLU A 217 16.04 -0.10 10.55
CA GLU A 217 15.70 1.31 10.32
C GLU A 217 15.76 1.66 8.83
N GLU A 218 16.72 1.10 8.09
CA GLU A 218 16.81 1.27 6.65
C GLU A 218 15.65 0.56 5.91
N VAL A 219 15.17 -0.59 6.40
CA VAL A 219 13.98 -1.26 5.88
C VAL A 219 12.75 -0.36 5.94
N LYS A 220 12.56 0.38 7.02
CA LYS A 220 11.42 1.28 7.19
C LYS A 220 11.32 2.37 6.12
N ARG A 221 12.42 2.67 5.45
CA ARG A 221 12.46 3.66 4.35
C ARG A 221 11.68 3.21 3.12
N LEU A 222 11.38 1.93 3.00
CA LEU A 222 10.52 1.40 1.93
C LEU A 222 9.06 1.83 2.07
N SER A 223 8.62 2.22 3.26
CA SER A 223 7.27 2.71 3.52
C SER A 223 7.23 4.22 3.75
N PRO A 224 6.31 4.98 3.14
CA PRO A 224 6.13 6.40 3.42
C PRO A 224 5.72 6.67 4.87
N TRP A 225 5.18 5.68 5.55
CA TRP A 225 4.80 5.76 6.96
C TRP A 225 5.76 5.06 7.91
N LYS A 226 6.94 4.66 7.39
CA LYS A 226 8.00 3.99 8.15
C LYS A 226 7.53 2.71 8.84
N ASN A 227 6.58 2.02 8.23
CA ASN A 227 6.04 0.77 8.73
C ASN A 227 6.08 -0.31 7.63
N VAL A 228 6.88 -1.33 7.86
CA VAL A 228 7.02 -2.52 7.02
C VAL A 228 6.82 -3.72 7.93
N PHE A 229 5.86 -4.56 7.61
CA PHE A 229 5.59 -5.74 8.42
C PHE A 229 5.42 -6.98 7.56
N SER A 230 5.78 -8.12 8.12
CA SER A 230 5.64 -9.42 7.47
C SER A 230 4.37 -10.15 7.90
N ARG A 231 3.88 -10.98 7.03
CA ARG A 231 2.88 -11.99 7.33
C ARG A 231 3.20 -13.29 6.61
N GLU A 232 2.77 -14.39 7.19
CA GLU A 232 2.89 -15.70 6.54
C GLU A 232 1.66 -15.98 5.68
N VAL A 233 1.90 -16.51 4.50
CA VAL A 233 0.86 -16.95 3.56
C VAL A 233 1.19 -18.35 3.09
N TYR A 234 0.23 -19.27 3.22
CA TYR A 234 0.35 -20.61 2.66
C TYR A 234 -0.10 -20.62 1.22
N GLN A 235 0.83 -20.87 0.30
CA GLN A 235 0.54 -20.93 -1.13
C GLN A 235 1.48 -21.92 -1.83
N MET A 236 0.98 -22.61 -2.87
CA MET A 236 1.75 -23.60 -3.65
C MET A 236 2.41 -24.70 -2.78
N GLY A 237 1.71 -25.14 -1.73
CA GLY A 237 2.17 -26.24 -0.87
C GLY A 237 3.24 -25.87 0.16
N ARG A 238 3.56 -24.59 0.32
CA ARG A 238 4.53 -24.09 1.31
C ARG A 238 4.11 -22.77 1.93
N THR A 239 4.67 -22.48 3.11
CA THR A 239 4.51 -21.17 3.77
C THR A 239 5.54 -20.19 3.19
N HIS A 240 5.07 -19.00 2.84
CA HIS A 240 5.88 -17.88 2.38
C HIS A 240 5.76 -16.71 3.36
N GLN A 241 6.87 -16.06 3.61
CA GLN A 241 6.87 -14.77 4.30
C GLN A 241 6.78 -13.66 3.25
N ILE A 242 5.71 -12.87 3.32
CA ILE A 242 5.51 -11.71 2.45
C ILE A 242 5.50 -10.43 3.27
N TYR A 243 5.73 -9.31 2.61
CA TYR A 243 5.85 -8.01 3.28
C TYR A 243 4.81 -7.03 2.78
N THR A 244 4.25 -6.25 3.70
CA THR A 244 3.40 -5.10 3.41
C THR A 244 4.19 -3.83 3.68
N LEU A 245 4.26 -2.96 2.67
CA LEU A 245 4.84 -1.63 2.75
C LEU A 245 3.68 -0.64 2.97
N ASP A 246 3.42 -0.28 4.23
CA ASP A 246 2.29 0.59 4.56
C ASP A 246 2.30 1.89 3.74
N GLY A 247 1.17 2.20 3.12
CA GLY A 247 1.00 3.36 2.25
C GLY A 247 1.26 3.10 0.76
N ILE A 248 1.67 1.89 0.39
CA ILE A 248 1.88 1.47 -1.00
C ILE A 248 1.03 0.23 -1.27
N ALA A 249 0.21 0.26 -2.31
CA ALA A 249 -0.54 -0.90 -2.74
C ALA A 249 0.36 -1.84 -3.57
N ALA A 250 0.38 -3.12 -3.23
CA ALA A 250 1.05 -4.15 -4.03
C ALA A 250 0.03 -4.85 -4.93
N LEU A 251 0.28 -4.85 -6.24
CA LEU A 251 -0.52 -5.54 -7.24
C LEU A 251 0.38 -6.47 -8.04
N ASP A 252 0.45 -7.74 -7.64
CA ASP A 252 1.28 -8.70 -8.35
C ASP A 252 0.61 -9.14 -9.67
N TYR A 253 1.36 -9.00 -10.77
CA TYR A 253 0.88 -9.37 -12.11
C TYR A 253 0.67 -10.88 -12.24
N PHE A 254 1.42 -11.67 -11.49
CA PHE A 254 1.28 -13.11 -11.45
C PHE A 254 -0.08 -13.54 -10.90
N ASP A 255 -0.60 -12.87 -9.87
CA ASP A 255 -1.92 -13.16 -9.32
C ASP A 255 -3.05 -12.80 -10.29
N LEU A 256 -2.91 -11.68 -10.99
CA LEU A 256 -3.85 -11.30 -12.05
C LEU A 256 -3.85 -12.33 -13.17
N TYR A 257 -2.68 -12.76 -13.62
CA TYR A 257 -2.54 -13.79 -14.65
C TYR A 257 -3.22 -15.10 -14.24
N ARG A 258 -3.00 -15.56 -13.03
CA ARG A 258 -3.63 -16.79 -12.50
C ARG A 258 -5.15 -16.66 -12.44
N LYS A 259 -5.68 -15.55 -11.91
CA LYS A 259 -7.12 -15.34 -11.79
C LYS A 259 -7.86 -15.31 -13.14
N PHE A 260 -7.27 -14.67 -14.13
CA PHE A 260 -7.96 -14.42 -15.40
C PHE A 260 -7.64 -15.43 -16.50
N THR A 261 -6.57 -16.22 -16.38
CA THR A 261 -6.18 -17.19 -17.42
C THR A 261 -6.68 -18.60 -17.11
N TYR A 262 -6.80 -18.98 -15.85
CA TYR A 262 -7.21 -20.33 -15.45
C TYR A 262 -8.72 -20.52 -15.26
N THR A 263 -9.50 -19.46 -15.21
CA THR A 263 -10.96 -19.55 -15.04
C THR A 263 -11.75 -19.70 -16.35
N ASN A 264 -11.08 -19.69 -17.49
CA ASN A 264 -11.67 -19.86 -18.82
C ASN A 264 -11.34 -21.20 -19.48
N GLN A 265 -10.97 -22.22 -18.70
CA GLN A 265 -10.82 -23.60 -19.20
C GLN A 265 -11.86 -24.53 -18.55
#